data_4240081d219f1bbe8f30611d22c526a4
#
_entry.id   4240081d219f1bbe8f30611d22c526a4
#
_cell.length_a   1.000
_cell.length_b   1.000
_cell.length_c   1.000
_cell.angle_alpha   90.00
_cell.angle_beta   90.00
_cell.angle_gamma   90.00
#
_symmetry.space_group_name_H-M   'P 1'
#
loop_
_entity.id
_entity.type
_entity.pdbx_description
1 polymer ?
#
loop_
_entity_poly.entity_id
_entity_poly.type
_entity_poly.pdbx_seq_one_letter_code
_entity_poly.pdbx_strand_id
1 'polypeptide(L)'
;DARSMSLETWELLSYVVTAVGLPLAIIVFLYEQKRERDNEEEEVYQLLSDNYQDFLKVALDNPDLRLFSAEQTPDLTKEQRERKIIIFNMLISLFERAYLLLYEPKMSPQQARRWSSWADYMREWCRREDFRALLPVLLEGEDAEFVSYIRTLAGSKSARQPAPEQAAAR
;
A
#
# COMPACT_ATOMS: atom_id res chain seq x y z
N ASP A 1 -9.07 -20.21 62.03
CA ASP A 1 -9.84 -18.96 62.14
C ASP A 1 -9.98 -18.33 60.77
N ALA A 2 -10.93 -18.83 60.02
CA ALA A 2 -11.36 -18.14 58.79
C ALA A 2 -12.11 -16.89 59.24
N ARG A 3 -11.45 -15.70 59.22
CA ARG A 3 -12.12 -14.44 59.40
C ARG A 3 -13.14 -14.28 58.27
N SER A 4 -14.41 -14.44 58.61
CA SER A 4 -15.49 -14.01 57.73
C SER A 4 -15.30 -12.51 57.47
N MET A 5 -14.96 -12.16 56.27
CA MET A 5 -14.97 -10.75 55.83
C MET A 5 -16.36 -10.20 56.06
N SER A 6 -16.48 -9.03 56.74
CA SER A 6 -17.75 -8.41 56.98
C SER A 6 -18.48 -8.08 55.68
N LEU A 7 -19.80 -8.10 55.66
CA LEU A 7 -20.62 -7.72 54.51
C LEU A 7 -20.18 -6.37 53.91
N GLU A 8 -19.87 -5.40 54.77
CA GLU A 8 -19.38 -4.07 54.38
C GLU A 8 -18.04 -4.14 53.61
N THR A 9 -17.15 -5.10 53.98
CA THR A 9 -15.88 -5.28 53.27
C THR A 9 -16.10 -5.88 51.89
N TRP A 10 -17.08 -6.78 51.74
CA TRP A 10 -17.48 -7.36 50.46
C TRP A 10 -18.15 -6.31 49.56
N GLU A 11 -19.01 -5.47 50.07
CA GLU A 11 -19.63 -4.36 49.32
C GLU A 11 -18.59 -3.35 48.88
N LEU A 12 -17.68 -2.95 49.76
CA LEU A 12 -16.59 -2.03 49.41
C LEU A 12 -15.68 -2.62 48.33
N LEU A 13 -15.31 -3.91 48.41
CA LEU A 13 -14.51 -4.60 47.41
C LEU A 13 -15.23 -4.66 46.06
N SER A 14 -16.54 -4.93 46.06
CA SER A 14 -17.37 -4.95 44.87
C SER A 14 -17.38 -3.58 44.16
N TYR A 15 -17.55 -2.49 44.92
CA TYR A 15 -17.50 -1.14 44.37
C TYR A 15 -16.13 -0.78 43.79
N VAL A 16 -15.03 -1.15 44.46
CA VAL A 16 -13.67 -0.92 43.99
C VAL A 16 -13.40 -1.71 42.72
N VAL A 17 -13.78 -2.99 42.69
CA VAL A 17 -13.62 -3.85 41.49
C VAL A 17 -14.41 -3.29 40.31
N THR A 18 -15.62 -2.82 40.53
CA THR A 18 -16.43 -2.23 39.45
C THR A 18 -15.89 -0.88 38.99
N ALA A 19 -15.53 -0.01 39.96
CA ALA A 19 -15.07 1.35 39.66
C ALA A 19 -13.69 1.38 38.97
N VAL A 20 -12.83 0.42 39.23
CA VAL A 20 -11.48 0.32 38.62
C VAL A 20 -11.43 -0.72 37.51
N GLY A 21 -12.07 -1.87 37.71
CA GLY A 21 -12.02 -2.99 36.76
C GLY A 21 -12.68 -2.68 35.44
N LEU A 22 -13.82 -2.00 35.42
CA LEU A 22 -14.52 -1.67 34.18
C LEU A 22 -13.76 -0.66 33.32
N PRO A 23 -13.25 0.47 33.83
CA PRO A 23 -12.40 1.36 33.04
C PRO A 23 -11.11 0.68 32.53
N LEU A 24 -10.48 -0.13 33.37
CA LEU A 24 -9.29 -0.88 32.98
C LEU A 24 -9.59 -1.89 31.85
N ALA A 25 -10.70 -2.61 31.94
CA ALA A 25 -11.13 -3.54 30.90
C ALA A 25 -11.40 -2.80 29.57
N ILE A 26 -12.00 -1.61 29.60
CA ILE A 26 -12.20 -0.79 28.41
C ILE A 26 -10.88 -0.33 27.80
N ILE A 27 -9.93 0.10 28.62
CA ILE A 27 -8.60 0.52 28.15
C ILE A 27 -7.88 -0.66 27.49
N VAL A 28 -7.87 -1.85 28.11
CA VAL A 28 -7.26 -3.06 27.55
C VAL A 28 -7.94 -3.42 26.23
N PHE A 29 -9.28 -3.42 26.18
CA PHE A 29 -10.03 -3.71 24.97
C PHE A 29 -9.69 -2.75 23.82
N LEU A 30 -9.64 -1.44 24.09
CA LEU A 30 -9.27 -0.44 23.09
C LEU A 30 -7.82 -0.61 22.61
N TYR A 31 -6.92 -0.99 23.51
CA TYR A 31 -5.53 -1.27 23.17
C TYR A 31 -5.38 -2.51 22.27
N GLU A 32 -6.09 -3.59 22.63
CA GLU A 32 -6.10 -4.82 21.83
C GLU A 32 -6.70 -4.58 20.45
N GLN A 33 -7.82 -3.87 20.36
CA GLN A 33 -8.46 -3.52 19.09
C GLN A 33 -7.54 -2.67 18.19
N LYS A 34 -6.82 -1.72 18.79
CA LYS A 34 -5.84 -0.93 18.04
C LYS A 34 -4.69 -1.80 17.52
N ARG A 35 -4.16 -2.67 18.36
CA ARG A 35 -3.06 -3.59 18.01
C ARG A 35 -3.47 -4.57 16.90
N GLU A 36 -4.67 -5.09 16.96
CA GLU A 36 -5.22 -5.98 15.93
C GLU A 36 -5.30 -5.28 14.58
N ARG A 37 -5.84 -4.07 14.53
CA ARG A 37 -5.89 -3.26 13.30
C ARG A 37 -4.50 -2.92 12.76
N ASP A 38 -3.54 -2.57 13.62
CA ASP A 38 -2.17 -2.29 13.19
C ASP A 38 -1.50 -3.53 12.57
N ASN A 39 -1.81 -4.73 13.08
CA ASN A 39 -1.35 -6.01 12.54
C ASN A 39 -2.00 -6.32 11.18
N GLU A 40 -3.31 -6.11 11.04
CA GLU A 40 -4.04 -6.29 9.78
C GLU A 40 -3.49 -5.38 8.67
N GLU A 41 -3.23 -4.10 8.99
CA GLU A 41 -2.61 -3.16 8.05
C GLU A 41 -1.19 -3.62 7.61
N GLU A 42 -0.40 -4.19 8.52
CA GLU A 42 0.91 -4.74 8.20
C GLU A 42 0.81 -5.96 7.30
N GLU A 43 -0.11 -6.87 7.58
CA GLU A 43 -0.34 -8.07 6.78
C GLU A 43 -0.76 -7.72 5.35
N VAL A 44 -1.67 -6.75 5.19
CA VAL A 44 -2.07 -6.25 3.87
C VAL A 44 -0.88 -5.64 3.13
N TYR A 45 -0.06 -4.85 3.80
CA TYR A 45 1.13 -4.25 3.19
C TYR A 45 2.13 -5.31 2.73
N GLN A 46 2.37 -6.35 3.54
CA GLN A 46 3.24 -7.48 3.19
C GLN A 46 2.71 -8.22 1.96
N LEU A 47 1.42 -8.57 1.96
CA LEU A 47 0.78 -9.25 0.84
C LEU A 47 0.93 -8.48 -0.47
N LEU A 48 0.70 -7.17 -0.44
CA LEU A 48 0.86 -6.33 -1.63
C LEU A 48 2.33 -6.27 -2.08
N SER A 49 3.27 -6.21 -1.13
CA SER A 49 4.71 -6.22 -1.43
C SER A 49 5.14 -7.52 -2.09
N ASP A 50 4.64 -8.65 -1.60
CA ASP A 50 4.90 -9.97 -2.18
C ASP A 50 4.32 -10.07 -3.61
N ASN A 51 3.10 -9.59 -3.82
CA ASN A 51 2.49 -9.53 -5.15
C ASN A 51 3.30 -8.65 -6.13
N TYR A 52 3.87 -7.55 -5.66
CA TYR A 52 4.74 -6.73 -6.50
C TYR A 52 6.05 -7.44 -6.84
N GLN A 53 6.64 -8.18 -5.90
CA GLN A 53 7.81 -9.01 -6.18
C GLN A 53 7.52 -10.11 -7.20
N ASP A 54 6.34 -10.74 -7.12
CA ASP A 54 5.90 -11.73 -8.12
C ASP A 54 5.72 -11.10 -9.51
N PHE A 55 5.16 -9.89 -9.57
CA PHE A 55 5.13 -9.11 -10.80
C PHE A 55 6.55 -8.82 -11.36
N LEU A 56 7.52 -8.48 -10.50
CA LEU A 56 8.90 -8.28 -10.93
C LEU A 56 9.53 -9.55 -11.52
N LYS A 57 9.19 -10.73 -11.00
CA LYS A 57 9.62 -12.02 -11.60
C LYS A 57 9.07 -12.20 -13.00
N VAL A 58 7.77 -11.87 -13.21
CA VAL A 58 7.18 -11.88 -14.56
C VAL A 58 7.93 -10.92 -15.50
N ALA A 59 8.32 -9.75 -15.02
CA ALA A 59 9.11 -8.81 -15.83
C ALA A 59 10.52 -9.34 -16.14
N LEU A 60 11.17 -10.04 -15.20
CA LEU A 60 12.47 -10.70 -15.42
C LEU A 60 12.39 -11.85 -16.42
N ASP A 61 11.29 -12.59 -16.43
CA ASP A 61 11.05 -13.70 -17.37
C ASP A 61 10.76 -13.21 -18.80
N ASN A 62 10.54 -11.90 -18.98
CA ASN A 62 10.27 -11.28 -20.28
C ASN A 62 11.29 -10.16 -20.61
N PRO A 63 12.60 -10.46 -20.66
CA PRO A 63 13.64 -9.47 -20.86
C PRO A 63 13.60 -8.82 -22.25
N ASP A 64 13.02 -9.49 -23.21
CA ASP A 64 12.79 -9.01 -24.60
C ASP A 64 11.85 -7.80 -24.65
N LEU A 65 10.98 -7.65 -23.66
CA LEU A 65 10.05 -6.51 -23.55
C LEU A 65 10.70 -5.26 -22.95
N ARG A 66 11.88 -5.36 -22.35
CA ARG A 66 12.63 -4.25 -21.73
C ARG A 66 11.76 -3.34 -20.86
N LEU A 67 10.94 -3.94 -19.98
CA LEU A 67 9.89 -3.25 -19.24
C LEU A 67 10.39 -2.15 -18.30
N PHE A 68 11.63 -2.23 -17.83
CA PHE A 68 12.28 -1.21 -16.98
C PHE A 68 13.11 -0.19 -17.77
N SER A 69 13.09 -0.23 -19.10
CA SER A 69 13.64 0.84 -19.93
C SER A 69 12.73 2.07 -19.86
N ALA A 70 13.29 3.27 -19.78
CA ALA A 70 12.52 4.51 -19.81
C ALA A 70 11.88 4.74 -21.20
N GLU A 71 12.50 4.20 -22.24
CA GLU A 71 12.07 4.32 -23.62
C GLU A 71 11.15 3.16 -24.01
N GLN A 72 10.26 3.44 -24.96
CA GLN A 72 9.44 2.42 -25.60
C GLN A 72 10.35 1.39 -26.29
N THR A 73 10.04 0.10 -26.12
CA THR A 73 10.75 -0.97 -26.86
C THR A 73 10.31 -0.96 -28.31
N PRO A 74 11.24 -0.72 -29.27
CA PRO A 74 10.92 -0.70 -30.69
C PRO A 74 10.67 -2.10 -31.25
N ASP A 75 10.05 -2.17 -32.43
CA ASP A 75 9.94 -3.36 -33.28
C ASP A 75 9.39 -4.63 -32.62
N LEU A 76 8.49 -4.48 -31.63
CA LEU A 76 7.85 -5.62 -31.01
C LEU A 76 6.98 -6.40 -32.01
N THR A 77 7.08 -7.72 -32.00
CA THR A 77 6.18 -8.62 -32.72
C THR A 77 4.75 -8.50 -32.19
N LYS A 78 3.78 -9.06 -32.88
CA LYS A 78 2.37 -9.09 -32.42
C LYS A 78 2.24 -9.80 -31.07
N GLU A 79 2.91 -10.94 -30.91
CA GLU A 79 2.93 -11.71 -29.66
C GLU A 79 3.57 -10.92 -28.52
N GLN A 80 4.71 -10.25 -28.75
CA GLN A 80 5.36 -9.42 -27.73
C GLN A 80 4.48 -8.24 -27.28
N ARG A 81 3.77 -7.61 -28.23
CA ARG A 81 2.80 -6.54 -27.89
C ARG A 81 1.67 -7.05 -27.02
N GLU A 82 1.13 -8.23 -27.34
CA GLU A 82 0.08 -8.86 -26.58
C GLU A 82 0.54 -9.21 -25.15
N ARG A 83 1.71 -9.86 -25.02
CA ARG A 83 2.32 -10.13 -23.69
C ARG A 83 2.53 -8.85 -22.89
N LYS A 84 3.04 -7.79 -23.51
CA LYS A 84 3.23 -6.49 -22.85
C LYS A 84 1.93 -5.92 -22.32
N ILE A 85 0.86 -5.96 -23.09
CA ILE A 85 -0.47 -5.48 -22.65
C ILE A 85 -0.97 -6.30 -21.46
N ILE A 86 -0.82 -7.63 -21.48
CA ILE A 86 -1.20 -8.49 -20.36
C ILE A 86 -0.41 -8.14 -19.10
N ILE A 87 0.91 -7.94 -19.21
CA ILE A 87 1.75 -7.56 -18.07
C ILE A 87 1.37 -6.17 -17.53
N PHE A 88 1.04 -5.22 -18.39
CA PHE A 88 0.58 -3.91 -17.96
C PHE A 88 -0.80 -3.98 -17.27
N ASN A 89 -1.71 -4.83 -17.73
CA ASN A 89 -2.97 -5.08 -17.03
C ASN A 89 -2.75 -5.69 -15.63
N MET A 90 -1.84 -6.65 -15.49
CA MET A 90 -1.48 -7.20 -14.18
C MET A 90 -0.98 -6.09 -13.24
N LEU A 91 -0.15 -5.18 -13.75
CA LEU A 91 0.38 -4.06 -12.98
C LEU A 91 -0.72 -3.06 -12.57
N ILE A 92 -1.62 -2.72 -13.48
CA ILE A 92 -2.75 -1.81 -13.18
C ILE A 92 -3.65 -2.41 -12.10
N SER A 93 -4.04 -3.68 -12.22
CA SER A 93 -4.83 -4.37 -11.19
C SER A 93 -4.12 -4.40 -9.83
N LEU A 94 -2.78 -4.55 -9.81
CA LEU A 94 -2.01 -4.49 -8.59
C LEU A 94 -1.99 -3.07 -7.99
N PHE A 95 -1.85 -2.05 -8.82
CA PHE A 95 -1.87 -0.65 -8.41
C PHE A 95 -3.24 -0.23 -7.89
N GLU A 96 -4.32 -0.63 -8.55
CA GLU A 96 -5.68 -0.39 -8.07
C GLU A 96 -5.89 -1.03 -6.70
N ARG A 97 -5.51 -2.30 -6.53
CA ARG A 97 -5.61 -2.98 -5.24
C ARG A 97 -4.80 -2.26 -4.15
N ALA A 98 -3.58 -1.83 -4.45
CA ALA A 98 -2.79 -1.05 -3.51
C ALA A 98 -3.46 0.29 -3.16
N TYR A 99 -4.07 0.96 -4.14
CA TYR A 99 -4.82 2.19 -3.92
C TYR A 99 -6.02 1.95 -3.00
N LEU A 100 -6.86 0.99 -3.31
CA LEU A 100 -8.08 0.70 -2.54
C LEU A 100 -7.81 0.24 -1.11
N LEU A 101 -6.67 -0.42 -0.86
CA LEU A 101 -6.34 -0.98 0.44
C LEU A 101 -5.46 -0.08 1.31
N LEU A 102 -4.64 0.79 0.71
CA LEU A 102 -3.65 1.58 1.45
C LEU A 102 -3.87 3.10 1.38
N TYR A 103 -4.60 3.58 0.35
CA TYR A 103 -4.79 5.03 0.21
C TYR A 103 -5.95 5.52 1.07
N GLU A 104 -5.68 6.53 1.88
CA GLU A 104 -6.70 7.27 2.62
C GLU A 104 -6.44 8.79 2.49
N PRO A 105 -7.49 9.63 2.40
CA PRO A 105 -7.33 11.09 2.34
C PRO A 105 -6.64 11.68 3.57
N LYS A 106 -6.75 11.00 4.72
CA LYS A 106 -6.12 11.37 5.99
C LYS A 106 -5.35 10.17 6.53
N MET A 107 -4.06 10.16 6.27
CA MET A 107 -3.14 9.09 6.69
C MET A 107 -2.39 9.46 7.96
N SER A 108 -2.18 8.48 8.84
CA SER A 108 -1.17 8.57 9.89
C SER A 108 0.23 8.64 9.27
N PRO A 109 1.27 9.08 10.00
CA PRO A 109 2.64 9.11 9.50
C PRO A 109 3.14 7.74 8.99
N GLN A 110 2.69 6.65 9.59
CA GLN A 110 3.06 5.30 9.22
C GLN A 110 2.36 4.87 7.92
N GLN A 111 1.06 5.10 7.79
CA GLN A 111 0.28 4.86 6.57
C GLN A 111 0.83 5.67 5.40
N ALA A 112 1.11 6.97 5.62
CA ALA A 112 1.68 7.83 4.59
C ALA A 112 3.05 7.32 4.09
N ARG A 113 3.88 6.76 4.98
CA ARG A 113 5.17 6.16 4.61
C ARG A 113 4.99 4.91 3.74
N ARG A 114 4.06 4.02 4.11
CA ARG A 114 3.73 2.82 3.32
C ARG A 114 3.17 3.21 1.95
N TRP A 115 2.25 4.16 1.93
CA TRP A 115 1.66 4.67 0.70
C TRP A 115 2.68 5.33 -0.22
N SER A 116 3.66 6.08 0.32
CA SER A 116 4.65 6.79 -0.50
C SER A 116 5.43 5.87 -1.42
N SER A 117 5.77 4.66 -0.98
CA SER A 117 6.45 3.65 -1.80
C SER A 117 5.60 3.23 -3.00
N TRP A 118 4.30 3.00 -2.79
CA TRP A 118 3.37 2.66 -3.87
C TRP A 118 3.15 3.81 -4.85
N ALA A 119 3.01 5.03 -4.34
CA ALA A 119 2.92 6.22 -5.17
C ALA A 119 4.18 6.43 -6.03
N ASP A 120 5.37 6.08 -5.49
CA ASP A 120 6.62 6.15 -6.23
C ASP A 120 6.69 5.09 -7.33
N TYR A 121 6.26 3.84 -7.08
CA TYR A 121 6.15 2.81 -8.12
C TYR A 121 5.19 3.24 -9.23
N MET A 122 4.00 3.71 -8.90
CA MET A 122 3.03 4.20 -9.89
C MET A 122 3.59 5.35 -10.71
N ARG A 123 4.30 6.28 -10.06
CA ARG A 123 4.93 7.41 -10.74
C ARG A 123 6.05 6.98 -11.67
N GLU A 124 6.86 6.01 -11.27
CA GLU A 124 7.94 5.48 -12.11
C GLU A 124 7.39 4.82 -13.37
N TRP A 125 6.36 3.99 -13.25
CA TRP A 125 5.71 3.37 -14.40
C TRP A 125 5.01 4.37 -15.30
N CYS A 126 4.40 5.42 -14.73
CA CYS A 126 3.80 6.52 -15.50
C CYS A 126 4.83 7.36 -16.26
N ARG A 127 6.12 7.26 -15.98
CA ARG A 127 7.18 7.90 -16.80
C ARG A 127 7.38 7.20 -18.14
N ARG A 128 7.09 5.92 -18.22
CA ARG A 128 7.24 5.14 -19.42
C ARG A 128 6.20 5.53 -20.48
N GLU A 129 6.68 5.86 -21.69
CA GLU A 129 5.83 6.45 -22.73
C GLU A 129 4.71 5.50 -23.20
N ASP A 130 5.06 4.22 -23.48
CA ASP A 130 4.10 3.24 -23.97
C ASP A 130 3.10 2.81 -22.88
N PHE A 131 3.48 2.84 -21.60
CA PHE A 131 2.55 2.63 -20.49
C PHE A 131 1.53 3.76 -20.43
N ARG A 132 1.98 5.03 -20.47
CA ARG A 132 1.06 6.18 -20.52
C ARG A 132 0.12 6.16 -21.72
N ALA A 133 0.64 5.81 -22.89
CA ALA A 133 -0.17 5.74 -24.11
C ALA A 133 -1.29 4.69 -24.02
N LEU A 134 -1.07 3.61 -23.26
CA LEU A 134 -2.04 2.55 -23.07
C LEU A 134 -3.01 2.79 -21.90
N LEU A 135 -2.75 3.75 -21.02
CA LEU A 135 -3.62 4.04 -19.85
C LEU A 135 -5.11 4.19 -20.21
N PRO A 136 -5.52 4.83 -21.31
CA PRO A 136 -6.95 4.91 -21.64
C PRO A 136 -7.64 3.55 -21.75
N VAL A 137 -6.93 2.53 -22.26
CA VAL A 137 -7.43 1.15 -22.39
C VAL A 137 -7.24 0.36 -21.10
N LEU A 138 -6.07 0.50 -20.47
CA LEU A 138 -5.73 -0.23 -19.24
C LEU A 138 -6.62 0.15 -18.04
N LEU A 139 -7.18 1.35 -18.04
CA LEU A 139 -8.01 1.85 -16.94
C LEU A 139 -9.51 1.66 -17.19
N GLU A 140 -9.91 0.95 -18.27
CA GLU A 140 -11.30 0.63 -18.53
C GLU A 140 -11.81 -0.39 -17.50
N GLY A 141 -12.83 -0.01 -16.74
CA GLY A 141 -13.46 -0.87 -15.73
C GLY A 141 -12.84 -0.81 -14.34
N GLU A 142 -11.73 -0.07 -14.16
CA GLU A 142 -11.10 0.13 -12.86
C GLU A 142 -11.86 1.17 -12.01
N ASP A 143 -11.57 1.24 -10.72
CA ASP A 143 -12.19 2.20 -9.79
C ASP A 143 -12.01 3.66 -10.22
N ALA A 144 -13.07 4.45 -10.13
CA ALA A 144 -13.09 5.82 -10.66
C ALA A 144 -12.12 6.78 -9.93
N GLU A 145 -11.92 6.61 -8.63
CA GLU A 145 -10.99 7.44 -7.84
C GLU A 145 -9.55 7.05 -8.16
N PHE A 146 -9.27 5.76 -8.27
CA PHE A 146 -7.98 5.26 -8.73
C PHE A 146 -7.64 5.75 -10.14
N VAL A 147 -8.59 5.68 -11.08
CA VAL A 147 -8.44 6.20 -12.45
C VAL A 147 -8.07 7.68 -12.44
N SER A 148 -8.76 8.49 -11.63
CA SER A 148 -8.47 9.91 -11.48
C SER A 148 -7.07 10.14 -10.90
N TYR A 149 -6.68 9.36 -9.91
CA TYR A 149 -5.37 9.40 -9.27
C TYR A 149 -4.24 9.09 -10.26
N ILE A 150 -4.32 7.98 -10.99
CA ILE A 150 -3.31 7.56 -11.98
C ILE A 150 -3.19 8.57 -13.12
N ARG A 151 -4.31 9.11 -13.62
CA ARG A 151 -4.30 10.14 -14.65
C ARG A 151 -3.60 11.43 -14.19
N THR A 152 -3.79 11.80 -12.93
CA THR A 152 -3.11 12.95 -12.33
C THR A 152 -1.60 12.71 -12.25
N LEU A 153 -1.17 11.52 -11.82
CA LEU A 153 0.25 11.13 -11.80
C LEU A 153 0.87 11.15 -13.21
N ALA A 154 0.18 10.60 -14.19
CA ALA A 154 0.66 10.52 -15.57
C ALA A 154 0.72 11.91 -16.25
N GLY A 155 -0.17 12.83 -15.86
CA GLY A 155 -0.22 14.20 -16.38
C GLY A 155 0.71 15.19 -15.66
N SER A 156 1.13 14.89 -14.43
CA SER A 156 2.11 15.70 -13.74
C SER A 156 3.47 15.56 -14.45
N LYS A 157 3.89 16.60 -15.16
CA LYS A 157 5.25 16.69 -15.71
C LYS A 157 6.21 16.51 -14.54
N SER A 158 6.97 15.42 -14.56
CA SER A 158 7.96 15.08 -13.55
C SER A 158 8.82 16.29 -13.21
N ALA A 159 8.58 16.91 -12.07
CA ALA A 159 9.57 17.76 -11.45
C ALA A 159 10.77 16.85 -11.14
N ARG A 160 11.80 16.97 -11.95
CA ARG A 160 13.08 16.29 -11.86
C ARG A 160 13.66 16.60 -10.48
N GLN A 161 13.51 15.69 -9.53
CA GLN A 161 14.31 15.74 -8.33
C GLN A 161 15.72 15.34 -8.75
N PRO A 162 16.74 16.24 -8.67
CA PRO A 162 18.10 15.84 -8.98
C PRO A 162 18.49 14.74 -7.96
N ALA A 163 19.07 13.66 -8.48
CA ALA A 163 19.70 12.64 -7.65
C ALA A 163 20.63 13.31 -6.66
N PRO A 164 20.71 12.83 -5.39
CA PRO A 164 21.70 13.33 -4.46
C PRO A 164 23.08 13.06 -5.05
N GLU A 165 23.76 14.13 -5.43
CA GLU A 165 25.13 14.12 -5.88
C GLU A 165 25.97 13.47 -4.78
N GLN A 166 26.51 12.29 -5.09
CA GLN A 166 27.41 11.58 -4.21
C GLN A 166 28.57 12.52 -3.88
N ALA A 167 28.62 12.99 -2.64
CA ALA A 167 29.80 13.60 -2.06
C ALA A 167 30.88 12.52 -1.95
N ALA A 168 31.53 12.25 -3.09
CA ALA A 168 32.82 11.59 -3.13
C ALA A 168 33.89 12.67 -3.17
N ALA A 169 34.85 12.55 -2.27
CA ALA A 169 36.13 13.24 -2.19
C ALA A 169 36.20 14.44 -1.17
N ARG A 170 36.51 14.14 0.07
CA ARG A 170 37.84 14.54 0.63
C ARG A 170 38.07 13.83 1.95
#